data_6b946c46ef77827b31208e16eab2e07d
#
_entry.id   6b946c46ef77827b31208e16eab2e07d
#
_cell.length_a   1.000
_cell.length_b   1.000
_cell.length_c   1.000
_cell.angle_alpha   90.00
_cell.angle_beta   90.00
_cell.angle_gamma   90.00
#
_symmetry.space_group_name_H-M   'P 1'
#
loop_
_entity.id
_entity.type
_entity.pdbx_description
1 polymer ?
#
loop_
_entity_poly.entity_id
_entity_poly.type
_entity_poly.pdbx_seq_one_letter_code
_entity_poly.pdbx_strand_id
1 'polypeptide(L)'
;MNLLSIDNEMLFALLSGKLSSAINRKLYRSFRKINIDITPEQWTVLYYLWSKDGVTQQELCNATFKDKPSMTRLIDNLEKQTLVTRSADKNDRRINIINLTEKGRNLEEMTQPIVATTMKAALNGLNEEEIETARILLNKVFNNVKISLDRKSVV
;
A
#
# COMPACT_ATOMS: atom_id res chain seq x y z
N MET A 1 -17.61 -12.67 -21.76
CA MET A 1 -16.26 -12.68 -22.34
C MET A 1 -15.67 -14.08 -22.12
N ASN A 2 -15.34 -14.75 -23.19
CA ASN A 2 -14.81 -16.12 -23.10
C ASN A 2 -13.33 -16.03 -22.69
N LEU A 3 -13.02 -16.40 -21.45
CA LEU A 3 -11.66 -16.37 -20.89
C LEU A 3 -10.65 -17.26 -21.65
N LEU A 4 -11.15 -18.17 -22.49
CA LEU A 4 -10.33 -19.07 -23.30
C LEU A 4 -9.65 -18.40 -24.52
N SER A 5 -9.97 -17.14 -24.82
CA SER A 5 -9.33 -16.36 -25.89
C SER A 5 -8.30 -15.34 -25.42
N ILE A 6 -8.05 -15.26 -24.09
CA ILE A 6 -7.08 -14.34 -23.52
C ILE A 6 -5.77 -15.11 -23.38
N ASP A 7 -4.68 -14.54 -23.91
CA ASP A 7 -3.35 -15.12 -23.71
C ASP A 7 -2.91 -15.05 -22.24
N ASN A 8 -1.92 -15.86 -21.86
CA ASN A 8 -1.45 -15.98 -20.49
C ASN A 8 -0.92 -14.64 -19.93
N GLU A 9 -0.37 -13.79 -20.78
CA GLU A 9 0.18 -12.49 -20.38
C GLU A 9 -0.93 -11.51 -19.99
N MET A 10 -1.96 -11.43 -20.81
CA MET A 10 -3.14 -10.59 -20.52
C MET A 10 -3.89 -11.13 -19.30
N LEU A 11 -4.03 -12.46 -19.17
CA LEU A 11 -4.67 -13.08 -18.01
C LEU A 11 -3.93 -12.74 -16.72
N PHE A 12 -2.59 -12.75 -16.73
CA PHE A 12 -1.77 -12.35 -15.58
C PHE A 12 -2.06 -10.92 -15.15
N ALA A 13 -2.09 -9.97 -16.11
CA ALA A 13 -2.38 -8.57 -15.82
C ALA A 13 -3.78 -8.37 -15.21
N LEU A 14 -4.80 -9.01 -15.80
CA LEU A 14 -6.17 -8.93 -15.32
C LEU A 14 -6.33 -9.55 -13.92
N LEU A 15 -5.73 -10.72 -13.66
CA LEU A 15 -5.80 -11.39 -12.36
C LEU A 15 -5.10 -10.57 -11.27
N SER A 16 -3.95 -9.95 -11.57
CA SER A 16 -3.22 -9.11 -10.62
C SER A 16 -4.08 -7.92 -10.17
N GLY A 17 -4.74 -7.23 -11.09
CA GLY A 17 -5.65 -6.13 -10.78
C GLY A 17 -6.89 -6.57 -9.99
N LYS A 18 -7.52 -7.68 -10.39
CA LYS A 18 -8.68 -8.25 -9.69
C LYS A 18 -8.33 -8.68 -8.27
N LEU A 19 -7.19 -9.33 -8.08
CA LEU A 19 -6.72 -9.79 -6.77
C LEU A 19 -6.51 -8.61 -5.83
N SER A 20 -5.77 -7.59 -6.27
CA SER A 20 -5.54 -6.37 -5.50
C SER A 20 -6.86 -5.70 -5.09
N SER A 21 -7.79 -5.54 -6.03
CA SER A 21 -9.12 -4.97 -5.77
C SER A 21 -9.94 -5.79 -4.77
N ALA A 22 -9.90 -7.12 -4.87
CA ALA A 22 -10.63 -8.02 -3.98
C ALA A 22 -10.09 -7.95 -2.55
N ILE A 23 -8.76 -7.98 -2.38
CA ILE A 23 -8.11 -7.85 -1.07
C ILE A 23 -8.44 -6.50 -0.44
N ASN A 24 -8.29 -5.41 -1.19
CA ASN A 24 -8.58 -4.07 -0.71
C ASN A 24 -10.03 -3.91 -0.27
N ARG A 25 -10.98 -4.44 -1.04
CA ARG A 25 -12.40 -4.44 -0.67
C ARG A 25 -12.67 -5.22 0.61
N LYS A 26 -12.02 -6.37 0.78
CA LYS A 26 -12.16 -7.19 1.99
C LYS A 26 -11.60 -6.48 3.21
N LEU A 27 -10.41 -5.90 3.12
CA LEU A 27 -9.78 -5.14 4.19
C LEU A 27 -10.62 -3.93 4.60
N TYR A 28 -11.07 -3.13 3.64
CA TYR A 28 -11.91 -1.96 3.93
C TYR A 28 -13.19 -2.34 4.69
N ARG A 29 -13.88 -3.39 4.25
CA ARG A 29 -15.06 -3.92 4.95
C ARG A 29 -14.74 -4.38 6.37
N SER A 30 -13.58 -4.99 6.57
CA SER A 30 -13.13 -5.46 7.88
C SER A 30 -12.80 -4.29 8.83
N PHE A 31 -12.17 -3.24 8.36
CA PHE A 31 -11.93 -2.01 9.13
C PHE A 31 -13.25 -1.34 9.53
N ARG A 32 -14.18 -1.23 8.62
CA ARG A 32 -15.49 -0.65 8.88
C ARG A 32 -16.29 -1.40 9.96
N LYS A 33 -16.15 -2.72 10.05
CA LYS A 33 -16.83 -3.53 11.09
C LYS A 33 -16.43 -3.16 12.52
N ILE A 34 -15.24 -2.62 12.70
CA ILE A 34 -14.73 -2.13 13.99
C ILE A 34 -14.73 -0.60 14.09
N ASN A 35 -15.53 0.06 13.24
CA ASN A 35 -15.68 1.52 13.18
C ASN A 35 -14.38 2.29 12.86
N ILE A 36 -13.45 1.67 12.15
CA ILE A 36 -12.27 2.33 11.61
C ILE A 36 -12.53 2.72 10.16
N ASP A 37 -12.49 4.02 9.88
CA ASP A 37 -12.75 4.58 8.56
C ASP A 37 -11.45 4.97 7.86
N ILE A 38 -10.63 3.95 7.56
CA ILE A 38 -9.44 4.10 6.72
C ILE A 38 -9.52 3.16 5.53
N THR A 39 -8.96 3.59 4.40
CA THR A 39 -8.81 2.74 3.23
C THR A 39 -7.57 1.86 3.36
N PRO A 40 -7.49 0.72 2.64
CA PRO A 40 -6.27 -0.08 2.59
C PRO A 40 -5.04 0.69 2.12
N GLU A 41 -5.22 1.68 1.23
CA GLU A 41 -4.13 2.54 0.78
C GLU A 41 -3.64 3.48 1.88
N GLN A 42 -4.54 4.04 2.68
CA GLN A 42 -4.20 4.81 3.88
C GLN A 42 -3.50 3.94 4.92
N TRP A 43 -4.00 2.72 5.14
CA TRP A 43 -3.36 1.75 6.02
C TRP A 43 -1.92 1.43 5.58
N THR A 44 -1.68 1.30 4.28
CA THR A 44 -0.33 1.06 3.76
C THR A 44 0.63 2.21 4.09
N VAL A 45 0.17 3.46 4.01
CA VAL A 45 0.99 4.62 4.43
C VAL A 45 1.29 4.56 5.93
N LEU A 46 0.27 4.29 6.76
CA LEU A 46 0.46 4.13 8.20
C LEU A 46 1.41 2.98 8.54
N TYR A 47 1.33 1.86 7.81
CA TYR A 47 2.22 0.71 7.99
C TYR A 47 3.69 1.08 7.83
N TYR A 48 4.03 1.88 6.81
CA TYR A 48 5.39 2.39 6.64
C TYR A 48 5.79 3.35 7.76
N LEU A 49 4.88 4.21 8.21
CA LEU A 49 5.13 5.14 9.31
C LEU A 49 5.31 4.43 10.66
N TRP A 50 4.62 3.32 10.92
CA TRP A 50 4.83 2.51 12.12
C TRP A 50 6.21 1.88 12.15
N SER A 51 6.76 1.49 11.01
CA SER A 51 8.13 0.97 10.95
C SER A 51 9.20 2.06 10.99
N LYS A 52 8.92 3.24 10.43
CA LYS A 52 9.81 4.41 10.44
C LYS A 52 8.97 5.68 10.41
N ASP A 53 8.81 6.30 11.58
CA ASP A 53 8.12 7.58 11.73
C ASP A 53 9.01 8.77 11.30
N GLY A 54 8.42 9.90 10.98
CA GLY A 54 9.17 11.10 10.64
C GLY A 54 9.91 11.00 9.31
N VAL A 55 9.24 10.53 8.27
CA VAL A 55 9.80 10.41 6.91
C VAL A 55 9.25 11.49 5.99
N THR A 56 9.98 11.75 4.91
CA THR A 56 9.53 12.67 3.87
C THR A 56 8.37 12.09 3.07
N GLN A 57 7.54 12.95 2.49
CA GLN A 57 6.52 12.52 1.55
C GLN A 57 7.11 11.77 0.35
N GLN A 58 8.31 12.14 -0.11
CA GLN A 58 9.00 11.44 -1.19
C GLN A 58 9.42 10.01 -0.81
N GLU A 59 9.89 9.80 0.43
CA GLU A 59 10.17 8.44 0.92
C GLU A 59 8.92 7.58 0.92
N LEU A 60 7.75 8.12 1.30
CA LEU A 60 6.48 7.41 1.24
C LEU A 60 6.05 7.09 -0.20
N CYS A 61 6.23 8.03 -1.14
CA CYS A 61 5.99 7.76 -2.57
C CYS A 61 6.84 6.58 -3.07
N ASN A 62 8.12 6.58 -2.74
CA ASN A 62 9.05 5.52 -3.16
C ASN A 62 8.69 4.16 -2.54
N ALA A 63 8.38 4.15 -1.24
CA ALA A 63 8.05 2.92 -0.52
C ALA A 63 6.73 2.29 -0.99
N THR A 64 5.73 3.10 -1.33
CA THR A 64 4.39 2.63 -1.74
C THR A 64 4.21 2.55 -3.26
N PHE A 65 5.19 2.97 -4.03
CA PHE A 65 5.11 3.09 -5.48
C PHE A 65 3.92 3.93 -5.95
N LYS A 66 3.67 5.04 -5.26
CA LYS A 66 2.61 6.00 -5.63
C LYS A 66 3.22 7.30 -6.16
N ASP A 67 2.50 7.92 -7.09
CA ASP A 67 2.85 9.25 -7.56
C ASP A 67 2.60 10.32 -6.49
N LYS A 68 3.23 11.47 -6.65
CA LYS A 68 3.16 12.58 -5.70
C LYS A 68 1.73 13.11 -5.49
N PRO A 69 0.89 13.33 -6.53
CA PRO A 69 -0.49 13.75 -6.32
C PRO A 69 -1.34 12.76 -5.52
N SER A 70 -1.21 11.46 -5.79
CA SER A 70 -1.91 10.40 -5.07
C SER A 70 -1.48 10.35 -3.60
N MET A 71 -0.18 10.45 -3.33
CA MET A 71 0.35 10.50 -1.96
C MET A 71 -0.13 11.75 -1.23
N THR A 72 -0.13 12.92 -1.88
CA THR A 72 -0.63 14.16 -1.28
C THR A 72 -2.07 13.99 -0.81
N ARG A 73 -2.96 13.42 -1.63
CA ARG A 73 -4.36 13.16 -1.26
C ARG A 73 -4.49 12.19 -0.09
N LEU A 74 -3.68 11.13 -0.06
CA LEU A 74 -3.69 10.17 1.05
C LEU A 74 -3.29 10.85 2.37
N ILE A 75 -2.22 11.63 2.35
CA ILE A 75 -1.73 12.36 3.53
C ILE A 75 -2.73 13.43 3.97
N ASP A 76 -3.32 14.19 3.04
CA ASP A 76 -4.38 15.17 3.35
C ASP A 76 -5.55 14.53 4.09
N ASN A 77 -5.98 13.35 3.65
CA ASN A 77 -7.06 12.62 4.30
C ASN A 77 -6.66 12.07 5.68
N LEU A 78 -5.45 11.54 5.82
CA LEU A 78 -4.92 11.08 7.10
C LEU A 78 -4.75 12.23 8.09
N GLU A 79 -4.34 13.41 7.63
CA GLU A 79 -4.21 14.62 8.44
C GLU A 79 -5.58 15.15 8.89
N LYS A 80 -6.59 15.18 8.00
CA LYS A 80 -7.98 15.51 8.35
C LYS A 80 -8.56 14.58 9.41
N GLN A 81 -8.17 13.30 9.39
CA GLN A 81 -8.56 12.31 10.39
C GLN A 81 -7.70 12.38 11.67
N THR A 82 -6.75 13.31 11.73
CA THR A 82 -5.81 13.48 12.86
C THR A 82 -4.94 12.25 13.12
N LEU A 83 -4.62 11.48 12.09
CA LEU A 83 -3.77 10.29 12.18
C LEU A 83 -2.30 10.60 11.93
N VAL A 84 -2.03 11.63 11.14
CA VAL A 84 -0.69 12.14 10.86
C VAL A 84 -0.67 13.66 10.96
N THR A 85 0.54 14.21 11.06
CA THR A 85 0.82 15.64 10.95
C THR A 85 1.91 15.88 9.92
N ARG A 86 1.90 17.06 9.29
CA ARG A 86 3.00 17.56 8.48
C ARG A 86 3.82 18.57 9.25
N SER A 87 5.13 18.49 9.14
CA SER A 87 6.06 19.51 9.58
C SER A 87 7.07 19.82 8.48
N ALA A 88 7.56 21.06 8.42
CA ALA A 88 8.65 21.38 7.52
C ALA A 88 9.96 20.75 8.02
N ASP A 89 10.79 20.28 7.08
CA ASP A 89 12.14 19.87 7.41
C ASP A 89 12.96 21.03 7.96
N LYS A 90 13.83 20.77 8.91
CA LYS A 90 14.65 21.81 9.58
C LYS A 90 15.64 22.48 8.63
N ASN A 91 16.11 21.75 7.62
CA ASN A 91 17.13 22.19 6.69
C ASN A 91 16.56 22.74 5.38
N ASP A 92 15.40 22.19 4.92
CA ASP A 92 14.71 22.68 3.73
C ASP A 92 13.19 22.71 3.97
N ARG A 93 12.65 23.91 4.18
CA ARG A 93 11.22 24.15 4.44
C ARG A 93 10.29 23.74 3.29
N ARG A 94 10.82 23.40 2.12
CA ARG A 94 10.05 22.90 0.98
C ARG A 94 9.78 21.39 1.09
N ILE A 95 10.47 20.73 2.02
CA ILE A 95 10.31 19.30 2.29
C ILE A 95 9.32 19.12 3.45
N ASN A 96 8.29 18.32 3.22
CA ASN A 96 7.34 17.93 4.26
C ASN A 96 7.77 16.61 4.91
N ILE A 97 7.88 16.64 6.23
CA ILE A 97 8.07 15.47 7.08
C ILE A 97 6.71 15.03 7.61
N ILE A 98 6.42 13.77 7.47
CA ILE A 98 5.15 13.16 7.90
C ILE A 98 5.41 12.39 9.19
N ASN A 99 4.63 12.73 10.22
CA ASN A 99 4.74 12.10 11.55
C ASN A 99 3.40 11.51 11.96
N LEU A 100 3.43 10.39 12.66
CA LEU A 100 2.24 9.82 13.30
C LEU A 100 1.81 10.70 14.48
N THR A 101 0.50 10.84 14.66
CA THR A 101 -0.08 11.28 15.92
C THR A 101 -0.18 10.08 16.89
N GLU A 102 -0.51 10.33 18.16
CA GLU A 102 -0.84 9.26 19.09
C GLU A 102 -2.00 8.40 18.58
N LYS A 103 -3.04 9.03 18.05
CA LYS A 103 -4.17 8.33 17.43
C LYS A 103 -3.72 7.44 16.25
N GLY A 104 -2.81 7.93 15.41
CA GLY A 104 -2.24 7.17 14.30
C GLY A 104 -1.42 5.97 14.77
N ARG A 105 -0.64 6.12 15.85
CA ARG A 105 0.10 5.01 16.46
C ARG A 105 -0.82 3.93 17.01
N ASN A 106 -1.86 4.33 17.73
CA ASN A 106 -2.79 3.39 18.36
C ASN A 106 -3.57 2.53 17.35
N LEU A 107 -3.73 2.98 16.09
CA LEU A 107 -4.36 2.18 15.06
C LEU A 107 -3.56 0.91 14.67
N GLU A 108 -2.27 0.88 14.92
CA GLU A 108 -1.45 -0.29 14.62
C GLU A 108 -1.98 -1.54 15.31
N GLU A 109 -2.14 -1.49 16.64
CA GLU A 109 -2.63 -2.62 17.44
C GLU A 109 -4.04 -3.06 17.04
N MET A 110 -4.88 -2.13 16.62
CA MET A 110 -6.26 -2.42 16.24
C MET A 110 -6.38 -3.03 14.84
N THR A 111 -5.52 -2.66 13.91
CA THR A 111 -5.67 -3.00 12.48
C THR A 111 -4.76 -4.14 12.03
N GLN A 112 -3.59 -4.31 12.60
CA GLN A 112 -2.68 -5.41 12.23
C GLN A 112 -3.31 -6.79 12.35
N PRO A 113 -4.04 -7.15 13.43
CA PRO A 113 -4.69 -8.45 13.53
C PRO A 113 -5.74 -8.69 12.42
N ILE A 114 -6.43 -7.63 12.00
CA ILE A 114 -7.43 -7.70 10.93
C ILE A 114 -6.75 -8.00 9.59
N VAL A 115 -5.65 -7.30 9.30
CA VAL A 115 -4.88 -7.52 8.07
C VAL A 115 -4.29 -8.93 8.08
N ALA A 116 -3.68 -9.36 9.18
CA ALA A 116 -3.12 -10.70 9.32
C ALA A 116 -4.18 -11.79 9.09
N THR A 117 -5.36 -11.67 9.70
CA THR A 117 -6.48 -12.61 9.53
C THR A 117 -6.98 -12.62 8.09
N THR A 118 -7.13 -11.45 7.48
CA THR A 118 -7.57 -11.33 6.09
C THR A 118 -6.57 -11.97 5.13
N MET A 119 -5.28 -11.73 5.33
CA MET A 119 -4.23 -12.31 4.48
C MET A 119 -4.09 -13.81 4.69
N LYS A 120 -4.20 -14.30 5.92
CA LYS A 120 -4.23 -15.74 6.21
C LYS A 120 -5.38 -16.44 5.49
N ALA A 121 -6.56 -15.84 5.47
CA ALA A 121 -7.70 -16.37 4.73
C ALA A 121 -7.50 -16.32 3.22
N ALA A 122 -6.91 -15.24 2.70
CA ALA A 122 -6.62 -15.08 1.27
C ALA A 122 -5.59 -16.11 0.75
N LEU A 123 -4.63 -16.49 1.60
CA LEU A 123 -3.57 -17.44 1.27
C LEU A 123 -3.92 -18.89 1.68
N ASN A 124 -5.16 -19.13 2.11
CA ASN A 124 -5.58 -20.46 2.54
C ASN A 124 -5.43 -21.47 1.40
N GLY A 125 -4.87 -22.64 1.71
CA GLY A 125 -4.61 -23.69 0.74
C GLY A 125 -3.23 -23.62 0.06
N LEU A 126 -2.48 -22.54 0.27
CA LEU A 126 -1.10 -22.42 -0.18
C LEU A 126 -0.13 -22.81 0.95
N ASN A 127 0.91 -23.55 0.60
CA ASN A 127 2.02 -23.81 1.53
C ASN A 127 3.07 -22.67 1.51
N GLU A 128 4.03 -22.71 2.42
CA GLU A 128 5.06 -21.67 2.55
C GLU A 128 5.92 -21.54 1.28
N GLU A 129 6.24 -22.64 0.60
CA GLU A 129 7.03 -22.62 -0.63
C GLU A 129 6.27 -21.95 -1.77
N GLU A 130 4.97 -22.22 -1.92
CA GLU A 130 4.10 -21.61 -2.92
C GLU A 130 3.96 -20.10 -2.67
N ILE A 131 3.81 -19.67 -1.42
CA ILE A 131 3.72 -18.25 -1.03
C ILE A 131 5.04 -17.56 -1.36
N GLU A 132 6.18 -18.14 -1.01
CA GLU A 132 7.49 -17.56 -1.28
C GLU A 132 7.78 -17.50 -2.78
N THR A 133 7.43 -18.54 -3.54
CA THR A 133 7.55 -18.55 -5.00
C THR A 133 6.72 -17.43 -5.62
N ALA A 134 5.45 -17.27 -5.20
CA ALA A 134 4.58 -16.21 -5.68
C ALA A 134 5.17 -14.83 -5.37
N ARG A 135 5.71 -14.61 -4.17
CA ARG A 135 6.38 -13.37 -3.77
C ARG A 135 7.56 -13.04 -4.68
N ILE A 136 8.41 -14.01 -4.95
CA ILE A 136 9.60 -13.84 -5.83
C ILE A 136 9.16 -13.48 -7.25
N LEU A 137 8.18 -14.20 -7.79
CA LEU A 137 7.70 -13.96 -9.16
C LEU A 137 7.03 -12.59 -9.30
N LEU A 138 6.19 -12.20 -8.35
CA LEU A 138 5.56 -10.87 -8.36
C LEU A 138 6.59 -9.74 -8.26
N ASN A 139 7.61 -9.89 -7.41
CA ASN A 139 8.71 -8.93 -7.32
C ASN A 139 9.50 -8.82 -8.62
N LYS A 140 9.75 -9.94 -9.30
CA LYS A 140 10.45 -9.94 -10.59
C LYS A 140 9.66 -9.17 -11.65
N VAL A 141 8.36 -9.42 -11.75
CA VAL A 141 7.46 -8.69 -12.67
C VAL A 141 7.43 -7.21 -12.32
N PHE A 142 7.24 -6.87 -11.05
CA PHE A 142 7.25 -5.49 -10.58
C PHE A 142 8.53 -4.74 -10.94
N ASN A 143 9.70 -5.35 -10.71
CA ASN A 143 10.99 -4.76 -11.02
C ASN A 143 11.17 -4.51 -12.51
N ASN A 144 10.73 -5.43 -13.38
CA ASN A 144 10.77 -5.24 -14.83
C ASN A 144 9.94 -4.01 -15.25
N VAL A 145 8.74 -3.85 -14.72
CA VAL A 145 7.89 -2.69 -15.01
C VAL A 145 8.51 -1.40 -14.46
N LYS A 146 9.01 -1.42 -13.22
CA LYS A 146 9.64 -0.26 -12.58
C LYS A 146 10.83 0.25 -13.39
N ILE A 147 11.75 -0.62 -13.81
CA ILE A 147 12.90 -0.26 -14.63
C ILE A 147 12.47 0.41 -15.94
N SER A 148 11.39 -0.07 -16.56
CA SER A 148 10.88 0.49 -17.80
C SER A 148 10.29 1.90 -17.62
N LEU A 149 9.69 2.17 -16.45
CA LEU A 149 9.15 3.50 -16.10
C LEU A 149 10.27 4.49 -15.79
N ASP A 150 11.31 4.07 -15.06
CA ASP A 150 12.44 4.92 -14.69
C ASP A 150 13.25 5.36 -15.94
N ARG A 151 13.38 4.51 -16.96
CA ARG A 151 14.05 4.83 -18.23
C ARG A 151 13.34 5.91 -19.07
N LYS A 152 12.03 6.08 -18.91
CA LYS A 152 11.26 7.12 -19.62
C LYS A 152 11.37 8.50 -18.99
N SER A 153 11.91 8.59 -17.79
CA SER A 153 12.14 9.86 -17.07
C SER A 153 13.43 10.59 -17.50
N VAL A 154 14.19 10.03 -18.44
CA VAL A 154 15.50 10.53 -18.89
C VAL A 154 15.46 11.03 -20.35
N VAL A 155 14.27 11.33 -20.89
CA VAL A 155 14.11 11.94 -22.23
C VAL A 155 13.55 13.34 -22.10
#